data_cdda5e00fc4dabd1ebef5909a648397a
#
_entry.id   cdda5e00fc4dabd1ebef5909a648397a
#
_cell.length_a   1.000
_cell.length_b   1.000
_cell.length_c   1.000
_cell.angle_alpha   90.00
_cell.angle_beta   90.00
_cell.angle_gamma   90.00
#
_symmetry.space_group_name_H-M   'P 1'
#
loop_
_entity.id
_entity.type
_entity.pdbx_description
1 polymer ?
#
loop_
_entity_poly.entity_id
_entity_poly.type
_entity_poly.pdbx_seq_one_letter_code
_entity_poly.pdbx_strand_id
1 'polypeptide(L)'
;MSFVFAVPEFLTTAAQDAAAIGTSLSTANAAAVTSTTGVLAAGADEVSQAVTALFNGYAAQYQSVSARAAQLHQSFVQTLNAASEAYAGAEAANASPLQVLEQSVLGAINAPAQTLFGRPFIGDGANGTATNPNGGAGGILYGNGGNGFSQTTAGTPGGAGGDAGLIGNGGRGGTGGAGAIGGSGGTGGWLTGNGGAGGAGGATSVAGATAGAGGAGGNAPLLGWGGHGGAGGAAPSGTGGAGGNGGSAGSLWSLGSVGGDGGAGGGGGTGGAGGAGGSGGQGQGLLFGLGGHGGAGGSGDTSGGNGGAGGVGGGRLFGLGGNGISPGKGGTGGTAGFF
;
A
#
# COMPACT_ATOMS: atom_id res chain seq x y z
N MET A 1 -34.53 -4.34 13.87
CA MET A 1 -33.81 -5.58 13.53
C MET A 1 -32.42 -5.47 14.15
N SER A 2 -32.01 -6.44 14.97
CA SER A 2 -30.66 -6.47 15.52
C SER A 2 -29.74 -7.09 14.47
N PHE A 3 -28.68 -6.38 14.11
CA PHE A 3 -27.64 -6.93 13.24
C PHE A 3 -26.66 -7.73 14.11
N VAL A 4 -26.40 -8.98 13.73
CA VAL A 4 -25.30 -9.77 14.29
C VAL A 4 -24.10 -9.58 13.37
N PHE A 5 -23.03 -9.03 13.90
CA PHE A 5 -21.77 -8.93 13.17
C PHE A 5 -20.91 -10.14 13.57
N ALA A 6 -20.78 -11.09 12.68
CA ALA A 6 -19.91 -12.24 12.85
C ALA A 6 -18.64 -12.05 12.00
N VAL A 7 -17.48 -12.27 12.61
CA VAL A 7 -16.18 -12.26 11.92
C VAL A 7 -15.77 -13.73 11.75
N PRO A 8 -15.88 -14.31 10.54
CA PRO A 8 -15.63 -15.74 10.30
C PRO A 8 -14.23 -16.20 10.74
N GLU A 9 -13.23 -15.32 10.67
CA GLU A 9 -11.86 -15.61 11.10
C GLU A 9 -11.76 -15.92 12.59
N PHE A 10 -12.56 -15.27 13.45
CA PHE A 10 -12.58 -15.57 14.88
C PHE A 10 -13.19 -16.96 15.17
N LEU A 11 -14.21 -17.36 14.41
CA LEU A 11 -14.78 -18.69 14.53
C LEU A 11 -13.77 -19.77 14.09
N THR A 12 -13.07 -19.54 13.01
CA THR A 12 -11.99 -20.43 12.53
C THR A 12 -10.88 -20.57 13.56
N THR A 13 -10.42 -19.47 14.15
CA THR A 13 -9.40 -19.48 15.20
C THR A 13 -9.89 -20.24 16.44
N ALA A 14 -11.12 -19.99 16.89
CA ALA A 14 -11.70 -20.69 18.02
C ALA A 14 -11.85 -22.21 17.75
N ALA A 15 -12.17 -22.61 16.52
CA ALA A 15 -12.22 -24.01 16.11
C ALA A 15 -10.84 -24.68 16.17
N GLN A 16 -9.79 -23.97 15.74
CA GLN A 16 -8.39 -24.45 15.81
C GLN A 16 -7.93 -24.59 17.25
N ASP A 17 -8.21 -23.63 18.11
CA ASP A 17 -7.88 -23.67 19.53
C ASP A 17 -8.59 -24.85 20.23
N ALA A 18 -9.88 -25.01 19.95
CA ALA A 18 -10.64 -26.15 20.44
C ALA A 18 -10.05 -27.48 19.96
N ALA A 19 -9.68 -27.61 18.69
CA ALA A 19 -9.03 -28.81 18.16
C ALA A 19 -7.70 -29.12 18.86
N ALA A 20 -6.89 -28.10 19.15
CA ALA A 20 -5.63 -28.25 19.89
C ALA A 20 -5.84 -28.76 21.32
N ILE A 21 -6.88 -28.27 22.02
CA ILE A 21 -7.29 -28.76 23.33
C ILE A 21 -7.66 -30.26 23.25
N GLY A 22 -8.48 -30.64 22.28
CA GLY A 22 -8.87 -32.03 22.05
C GLY A 22 -7.70 -32.96 21.80
N THR A 23 -6.72 -32.53 21.02
CA THR A 23 -5.50 -33.28 20.75
C THR A 23 -4.66 -33.47 22.02
N SER A 24 -4.49 -32.42 22.81
CA SER A 24 -3.73 -32.44 24.07
C SER A 24 -4.39 -33.39 25.08
N LEU A 25 -5.73 -33.34 25.22
CA LEU A 25 -6.50 -34.19 26.10
C LEU A 25 -6.41 -35.68 25.67
N SER A 26 -6.55 -35.94 24.37
CA SER A 26 -6.42 -37.30 23.82
C SER A 26 -5.03 -37.87 24.05
N THR A 27 -3.98 -37.09 23.86
CA THR A 27 -2.59 -37.50 24.13
C THR A 27 -2.38 -37.82 25.63
N ALA A 28 -2.87 -36.97 26.52
CA ALA A 28 -2.76 -37.21 27.98
C ALA A 28 -3.53 -38.47 28.41
N ASN A 29 -4.74 -38.68 27.91
CA ASN A 29 -5.53 -39.87 28.20
C ASN A 29 -4.88 -41.13 27.66
N ALA A 30 -4.31 -41.13 26.47
CA ALA A 30 -3.59 -42.26 25.90
C ALA A 30 -2.36 -42.61 26.72
N ALA A 31 -1.61 -41.61 27.21
CA ALA A 31 -0.44 -41.83 28.08
C ALA A 31 -0.84 -42.46 29.43
N ALA A 32 -2.03 -42.15 29.93
CA ALA A 32 -2.52 -42.67 31.22
C ALA A 32 -3.12 -44.08 31.15
N VAL A 33 -3.49 -44.58 29.96
CA VAL A 33 -4.21 -45.86 29.80
C VAL A 33 -3.47 -47.02 30.51
N THR A 34 -2.23 -47.29 30.15
CA THR A 34 -1.47 -48.46 30.63
C THR A 34 -1.26 -48.44 32.13
N SER A 35 -0.95 -47.28 32.70
CA SER A 35 -0.67 -47.15 34.15
C SER A 35 -1.92 -47.23 35.02
N THR A 36 -3.11 -46.92 34.46
CA THR A 36 -4.38 -46.85 35.21
C THR A 36 -5.25 -48.10 35.03
N THR A 37 -5.22 -48.76 33.88
CA THR A 37 -6.03 -49.95 33.57
C THR A 37 -5.28 -51.26 33.84
N GLY A 38 -3.95 -51.22 34.01
CA GLY A 38 -3.08 -52.38 34.26
C GLY A 38 -2.42 -52.36 35.63
N VAL A 39 -3.11 -51.82 36.64
CA VAL A 39 -2.56 -51.83 38.03
C VAL A 39 -2.43 -53.27 38.52
N LEU A 40 -1.25 -53.59 39.08
CA LEU A 40 -1.00 -54.91 39.69
C LEU A 40 -1.39 -54.92 41.16
N ALA A 41 -1.90 -56.07 41.62
CA ALA A 41 -2.21 -56.23 43.04
C ALA A 41 -0.94 -56.10 43.93
N ALA A 42 -1.07 -55.36 45.02
CA ALA A 42 0.04 -55.11 45.94
C ALA A 42 0.45 -56.36 46.71
N GLY A 43 -0.43 -57.34 46.81
CA GLY A 43 -0.25 -58.65 47.46
C GLY A 43 -1.06 -59.76 46.78
N ALA A 44 -0.77 -61.01 47.15
CA ALA A 44 -1.47 -62.18 46.64
C ALA A 44 -2.77 -62.47 47.40
N ASP A 45 -3.20 -61.56 48.29
CA ASP A 45 -4.39 -61.72 49.10
C ASP A 45 -5.64 -61.23 48.38
N GLU A 46 -6.84 -61.71 48.79
CA GLU A 46 -8.12 -61.44 48.17
C GLU A 46 -8.51 -59.97 48.26
N VAL A 47 -8.08 -59.23 49.27
CA VAL A 47 -8.39 -57.80 49.45
C VAL A 47 -7.59 -56.98 48.43
N SER A 48 -6.28 -57.24 48.31
CA SER A 48 -5.41 -56.58 47.32
C SER A 48 -5.93 -56.81 45.89
N GLN A 49 -6.34 -58.04 45.58
CA GLN A 49 -6.94 -58.36 44.26
C GLN A 49 -8.26 -57.68 44.03
N ALA A 50 -9.17 -57.64 45.03
CA ALA A 50 -10.46 -56.97 44.92
C ALA A 50 -10.32 -55.42 44.70
N VAL A 51 -9.40 -54.78 45.44
CA VAL A 51 -9.08 -53.36 45.31
C VAL A 51 -8.52 -53.05 43.92
N THR A 52 -7.59 -53.87 43.44
CA THR A 52 -7.02 -53.70 42.09
C THR A 52 -8.08 -53.87 40.99
N ALA A 53 -8.95 -54.87 41.12
CA ALA A 53 -10.06 -55.05 40.18
C ALA A 53 -11.03 -53.85 40.15
N LEU A 54 -11.31 -53.23 41.30
CA LEU A 54 -12.11 -52.01 41.39
C LEU A 54 -11.46 -50.86 40.66
N PHE A 55 -10.17 -50.60 40.91
CA PHE A 55 -9.45 -49.49 40.21
C PHE A 55 -9.34 -49.72 38.71
N ASN A 56 -8.97 -50.91 38.26
CA ASN A 56 -8.90 -51.25 36.84
C ASN A 56 -10.27 -51.14 36.17
N GLY A 57 -11.36 -51.57 36.84
CA GLY A 57 -12.72 -51.42 36.35
C GLY A 57 -13.14 -49.95 36.22
N TYR A 58 -12.83 -49.12 37.21
CA TYR A 58 -13.11 -47.70 37.18
C TYR A 58 -12.32 -46.97 36.05
N ALA A 59 -11.04 -47.32 35.91
CA ALA A 59 -10.22 -46.77 34.83
C ALA A 59 -10.75 -47.14 33.44
N ALA A 60 -11.22 -48.39 33.24
CA ALA A 60 -11.85 -48.78 31.98
C ALA A 60 -13.14 -48.01 31.69
N GLN A 61 -13.96 -47.74 32.71
CA GLN A 61 -15.14 -46.87 32.55
C GLN A 61 -14.77 -45.45 32.21
N TYR A 62 -13.75 -44.90 32.86
CA TYR A 62 -13.23 -43.56 32.52
C TYR A 62 -12.80 -43.48 31.05
N GLN A 63 -12.07 -44.45 30.52
CA GLN A 63 -11.64 -44.51 29.14
C GLN A 63 -12.87 -44.52 28.16
N SER A 64 -13.95 -45.24 28.51
CA SER A 64 -15.13 -45.24 27.68
C SER A 64 -15.85 -43.88 27.63
N VAL A 65 -15.90 -43.17 28.78
CA VAL A 65 -16.44 -41.80 28.84
C VAL A 65 -15.54 -40.83 28.08
N SER A 66 -14.22 -40.95 28.24
CA SER A 66 -13.26 -40.13 27.52
C SER A 66 -13.36 -40.27 26.00
N ALA A 67 -13.58 -41.49 25.49
CA ALA A 67 -13.82 -41.72 24.07
C ALA A 67 -15.10 -41.02 23.55
N ARG A 68 -16.18 -41.05 24.32
CA ARG A 68 -17.41 -40.34 23.97
C ARG A 68 -17.26 -38.84 24.03
N ALA A 69 -16.52 -38.31 25.01
CA ALA A 69 -16.18 -36.90 25.11
C ALA A 69 -15.37 -36.43 23.92
N ALA A 70 -14.39 -37.23 23.46
CA ALA A 70 -13.59 -36.93 22.28
C ALA A 70 -14.45 -36.87 21.00
N GLN A 71 -15.44 -37.76 20.83
CA GLN A 71 -16.36 -37.70 19.69
C GLN A 71 -17.24 -36.45 19.73
N LEU A 72 -17.77 -36.09 20.90
CA LEU A 72 -18.57 -34.86 21.06
C LEU A 72 -17.72 -33.62 20.74
N HIS A 73 -16.47 -33.61 21.21
CA HIS A 73 -15.53 -32.53 20.98
C HIS A 73 -15.21 -32.36 19.48
N GLN A 74 -14.97 -33.47 18.76
CA GLN A 74 -14.78 -33.44 17.31
C GLN A 74 -16.02 -32.89 16.58
N SER A 75 -17.22 -33.33 16.96
CA SER A 75 -18.47 -32.82 16.39
C SER A 75 -18.63 -31.32 16.65
N PHE A 76 -18.25 -30.84 17.82
CA PHE A 76 -18.26 -29.41 18.16
C PHE A 76 -17.31 -28.60 17.26
N VAL A 77 -16.05 -29.05 17.07
CA VAL A 77 -15.08 -28.41 16.17
C VAL A 77 -15.58 -28.38 14.74
N GLN A 78 -16.17 -29.48 14.24
CA GLN A 78 -16.75 -29.54 12.91
C GLN A 78 -17.92 -28.54 12.74
N THR A 79 -18.78 -28.43 13.76
CA THR A 79 -19.91 -27.49 13.74
C THR A 79 -19.43 -26.04 13.72
N LEU A 80 -18.36 -25.71 14.46
CA LEU A 80 -17.74 -24.38 14.45
C LEU A 80 -17.17 -24.02 13.08
N ASN A 81 -16.48 -24.96 12.44
CA ASN A 81 -15.96 -24.76 11.08
C ASN A 81 -17.10 -24.56 10.07
N ALA A 82 -18.14 -25.40 10.12
CA ALA A 82 -19.30 -25.27 9.25
C ALA A 82 -20.05 -23.94 9.46
N ALA A 83 -20.13 -23.45 10.69
CA ALA A 83 -20.70 -22.15 10.97
C ALA A 83 -19.86 -21.01 10.35
N SER A 84 -18.53 -21.07 10.48
CA SER A 84 -17.62 -20.10 9.85
C SER A 84 -17.80 -20.06 8.33
N GLU A 85 -17.84 -21.21 7.67
CA GLU A 85 -18.08 -21.32 6.22
C GLU A 85 -19.45 -20.78 5.82
N ALA A 86 -20.49 -21.06 6.59
CA ALA A 86 -21.83 -20.56 6.33
C ALA A 86 -21.92 -19.03 6.42
N TYR A 87 -21.27 -18.41 7.40
CA TYR A 87 -21.19 -16.95 7.50
C TYR A 87 -20.38 -16.35 6.35
N ALA A 88 -19.20 -16.91 6.02
CA ALA A 88 -18.40 -16.45 4.88
C ALA A 88 -19.18 -16.56 3.56
N GLY A 89 -19.91 -17.65 3.36
CA GLY A 89 -20.78 -17.84 2.19
C GLY A 89 -21.94 -16.84 2.12
N ALA A 90 -22.57 -16.53 3.27
CA ALA A 90 -23.63 -15.54 3.33
C ALA A 90 -23.12 -14.12 3.04
N GLU A 91 -21.95 -13.76 3.54
CA GLU A 91 -21.32 -12.46 3.22
C GLU A 91 -20.97 -12.35 1.75
N ALA A 92 -20.37 -13.39 1.17
CA ALA A 92 -20.05 -13.43 -0.25
C ALA A 92 -21.32 -13.34 -1.13
N ALA A 93 -22.40 -14.02 -0.74
CA ALA A 93 -23.67 -13.95 -1.46
C ALA A 93 -24.35 -12.57 -1.37
N ASN A 94 -24.17 -11.85 -0.27
CA ASN A 94 -24.74 -10.51 -0.08
C ASN A 94 -23.90 -9.40 -0.77
N ALA A 95 -22.60 -9.57 -0.87
CA ALA A 95 -21.71 -8.62 -1.55
C ALA A 95 -21.98 -8.54 -3.06
N SER A 96 -22.23 -9.67 -3.71
CA SER A 96 -22.39 -9.77 -5.17
C SER A 96 -23.58 -8.97 -5.73
N PRO A 97 -24.80 -9.01 -5.15
CA PRO A 97 -25.92 -8.22 -5.67
C PRO A 97 -25.75 -6.71 -5.53
N LEU A 98 -25.09 -6.25 -4.46
CA LEU A 98 -24.80 -4.83 -4.25
C LEU A 98 -23.80 -4.30 -5.27
N GLN A 99 -22.75 -5.07 -5.57
CA GLN A 99 -21.79 -4.70 -6.61
C GLN A 99 -22.43 -4.64 -8.01
N VAL A 100 -23.31 -5.58 -8.34
CA VAL A 100 -24.05 -5.57 -9.61
C VAL A 100 -24.96 -4.34 -9.70
N LEU A 101 -25.65 -4.00 -8.63
CA LEU A 101 -26.50 -2.80 -8.57
C LEU A 101 -25.66 -1.53 -8.71
N GLU A 102 -24.55 -1.42 -7.97
CA GLU A 102 -23.62 -0.30 -8.08
C GLU A 102 -23.11 -0.12 -9.52
N GLN A 103 -22.62 -1.18 -10.14
CA GLN A 103 -22.14 -1.15 -11.52
C GLN A 103 -23.25 -0.77 -12.51
N SER A 104 -24.47 -1.25 -12.30
CA SER A 104 -25.62 -0.92 -13.16
C SER A 104 -25.99 0.56 -13.06
N VAL A 105 -26.02 1.11 -11.84
CA VAL A 105 -26.30 2.52 -11.59
C VAL A 105 -25.20 3.41 -12.15
N LEU A 106 -23.94 3.08 -11.88
CA LEU A 106 -22.78 3.80 -12.43
C LEU A 106 -22.75 3.70 -13.96
N GLY A 107 -23.07 2.55 -14.54
CA GLY A 107 -23.19 2.36 -15.98
C GLY A 107 -24.23 3.29 -16.59
N ALA A 108 -25.42 3.38 -16.00
CA ALA A 108 -26.49 4.27 -16.47
C ALA A 108 -26.11 5.76 -16.36
N ILE A 109 -25.45 6.17 -15.27
CA ILE A 109 -24.96 7.54 -15.07
C ILE A 109 -23.86 7.89 -16.06
N ASN A 110 -22.94 6.95 -16.31
CA ASN A 110 -21.74 7.18 -17.10
C ASN A 110 -21.97 7.04 -18.62
N ALA A 111 -22.99 6.30 -19.05
CA ALA A 111 -23.23 6.03 -20.47
C ALA A 111 -23.31 7.31 -21.34
N PRO A 112 -24.03 8.39 -20.96
CA PRO A 112 -24.06 9.62 -21.75
C PRO A 112 -22.68 10.27 -21.86
N ALA A 113 -21.91 10.32 -20.75
CA ALA A 113 -20.59 10.94 -20.73
C ALA A 113 -19.58 10.13 -21.56
N GLN A 114 -19.65 8.80 -21.48
CA GLN A 114 -18.83 7.91 -22.29
C GLN A 114 -19.06 8.12 -23.78
N THR A 115 -20.33 8.29 -24.19
CA THR A 115 -20.69 8.49 -25.61
C THR A 115 -20.26 9.87 -26.11
N LEU A 116 -20.41 10.93 -25.29
CA LEU A 116 -20.15 12.32 -25.72
C LEU A 116 -18.67 12.73 -25.52
N PHE A 117 -18.02 12.25 -24.48
CA PHE A 117 -16.69 12.73 -24.06
C PHE A 117 -15.64 11.62 -24.01
N GLY A 118 -16.00 10.35 -24.23
CA GLY A 118 -15.10 9.21 -24.10
C GLY A 118 -14.60 8.95 -22.67
N ARG A 119 -15.23 9.58 -21.65
CA ARG A 119 -14.87 9.48 -20.23
C ARG A 119 -16.13 9.37 -19.36
N PRO A 120 -16.08 8.60 -18.23
CA PRO A 120 -17.20 8.55 -17.31
C PRO A 120 -17.39 9.88 -16.56
N PHE A 121 -18.58 10.14 -16.03
CA PHE A 121 -18.77 11.21 -15.05
C PHE A 121 -18.15 10.83 -13.71
N ILE A 122 -18.36 9.60 -13.28
CA ILE A 122 -17.92 9.08 -11.97
C ILE A 122 -17.15 7.79 -12.18
N GLY A 123 -15.93 7.70 -11.65
CA GLY A 123 -15.09 6.50 -11.70
C GLY A 123 -13.62 6.86 -11.78
N ASP A 124 -12.78 6.01 -11.24
CA ASP A 124 -11.33 6.17 -11.32
C ASP A 124 -10.81 5.83 -12.71
N GLY A 125 -9.73 6.47 -13.11
CA GLY A 125 -9.00 6.14 -14.33
C GLY A 125 -8.37 4.76 -14.26
N ALA A 126 -8.38 4.03 -15.38
CA ALA A 126 -7.73 2.73 -15.45
C ALA A 126 -6.22 2.87 -15.23
N ASN A 127 -5.63 1.94 -14.48
CA ASN A 127 -4.18 1.89 -14.34
C ASN A 127 -3.52 1.50 -15.68
N GLY A 128 -2.32 2.03 -15.89
CA GLY A 128 -1.50 1.67 -17.04
C GLY A 128 -1.17 0.17 -17.07
N THR A 129 -0.98 -0.34 -18.25
CA THR A 129 -0.60 -1.73 -18.53
C THR A 129 0.69 -1.78 -19.34
N ALA A 130 1.25 -2.95 -19.55
CA ALA A 130 2.46 -3.11 -20.38
C ALA A 130 2.26 -2.62 -21.83
N THR A 131 1.05 -2.76 -22.38
CA THR A 131 0.70 -2.33 -23.74
C THR A 131 0.28 -0.86 -23.83
N ASN A 132 -0.29 -0.31 -22.76
CA ASN A 132 -0.68 1.08 -22.64
C ASN A 132 -0.18 1.63 -21.30
N PRO A 133 1.09 2.08 -21.21
CA PRO A 133 1.75 2.33 -19.93
C PRO A 133 1.20 3.53 -19.16
N ASN A 134 0.53 4.46 -19.79
CA ASN A 134 -0.02 5.62 -19.10
C ASN A 134 -1.32 5.25 -18.35
N GLY A 135 -1.48 5.80 -17.15
CA GLY A 135 -2.73 5.74 -16.42
C GLY A 135 -3.83 6.53 -17.15
N GLY A 136 -5.04 6.00 -17.15
CA GLY A 136 -6.23 6.67 -17.69
C GLY A 136 -6.66 7.86 -16.84
N ALA A 137 -7.33 8.83 -17.47
CA ALA A 137 -7.92 9.95 -16.72
C ALA A 137 -9.11 9.48 -15.87
N GLY A 138 -9.28 10.05 -14.69
CA GLY A 138 -10.44 9.83 -13.82
C GLY A 138 -11.72 10.40 -14.39
N GLY A 139 -12.86 10.17 -13.74
CA GLY A 139 -14.16 10.69 -14.13
C GLY A 139 -14.19 12.21 -14.23
N ILE A 140 -15.08 12.73 -15.06
CA ILE A 140 -15.18 14.17 -15.30
C ILE A 140 -15.54 14.92 -14.01
N LEU A 141 -16.49 14.39 -13.22
CA LEU A 141 -16.96 15.00 -11.99
C LEU A 141 -16.24 14.45 -10.76
N TYR A 142 -16.07 13.13 -10.68
CA TYR A 142 -15.48 12.46 -9.52
C TYR A 142 -14.69 11.22 -9.95
N GLY A 143 -13.45 11.13 -9.46
CA GLY A 143 -12.58 9.97 -9.64
C GLY A 143 -11.12 10.37 -9.72
N ASN A 144 -10.27 9.47 -9.25
CA ASN A 144 -8.83 9.63 -9.29
C ASN A 144 -8.29 9.28 -10.68
N GLY A 145 -7.16 9.87 -11.06
CA GLY A 145 -6.39 9.39 -12.20
C GLY A 145 -5.80 8.00 -11.95
N GLY A 146 -5.74 7.17 -12.99
CA GLY A 146 -5.10 5.86 -12.93
C GLY A 146 -3.58 5.97 -12.75
N ASN A 147 -2.95 4.99 -12.12
CA ASN A 147 -1.50 4.96 -11.99
C ASN A 147 -0.82 4.56 -13.29
N GLY A 148 0.34 5.12 -13.57
CA GLY A 148 1.21 4.70 -14.65
C GLY A 148 1.82 3.32 -14.40
N PHE A 149 2.06 2.59 -15.46
CA PHE A 149 2.70 1.26 -15.41
C PHE A 149 4.19 1.38 -15.12
N SER A 150 4.68 0.56 -14.20
CA SER A 150 6.11 0.44 -13.92
C SER A 150 6.77 -0.51 -14.90
N GLN A 151 7.83 -0.04 -15.58
CA GLN A 151 8.53 -0.80 -16.62
C GLN A 151 9.62 -1.69 -16.03
N THR A 152 9.73 -2.89 -16.59
CA THR A 152 10.85 -3.81 -16.31
C THR A 152 11.86 -3.88 -17.45
N THR A 153 11.46 -3.47 -18.66
CA THR A 153 12.32 -3.46 -19.84
C THR A 153 13.32 -2.30 -19.77
N ALA A 154 14.59 -2.59 -19.92
CA ALA A 154 15.65 -1.60 -19.92
C ALA A 154 15.43 -0.54 -21.00
N GLY A 155 15.74 0.73 -20.69
CA GLY A 155 15.57 1.85 -21.59
C GLY A 155 14.13 2.33 -21.82
N THR A 156 13.14 1.65 -21.21
CA THR A 156 11.72 2.00 -21.40
C THR A 156 11.25 2.92 -20.28
N PRO A 157 10.73 4.13 -20.57
CA PRO A 157 10.22 5.05 -19.55
C PRO A 157 9.02 4.50 -18.80
N GLY A 158 8.92 4.81 -17.51
CA GLY A 158 7.71 4.53 -16.72
C GLY A 158 6.48 5.24 -17.29
N GLY A 159 5.31 4.65 -17.19
CA GLY A 159 4.05 5.27 -17.61
C GLY A 159 3.72 6.51 -16.78
N ALA A 160 3.15 7.54 -17.39
CA ALA A 160 2.64 8.69 -16.66
C ALA A 160 1.39 8.32 -15.86
N GLY A 161 1.18 8.93 -14.69
CA GLY A 161 -0.09 8.86 -13.98
C GLY A 161 -1.17 9.65 -14.72
N GLY A 162 -2.42 9.20 -14.65
CA GLY A 162 -3.57 9.86 -15.25
C GLY A 162 -4.01 11.09 -14.42
N ASP A 163 -4.64 12.04 -15.09
CA ASP A 163 -5.19 13.22 -14.44
C ASP A 163 -6.58 12.92 -13.83
N ALA A 164 -6.92 13.57 -12.72
CA ALA A 164 -8.28 13.57 -12.21
C ALA A 164 -9.19 14.53 -13.05
N GLY A 165 -10.50 14.51 -12.80
CA GLY A 165 -11.42 15.47 -13.39
C GLY A 165 -11.65 16.69 -12.49
N LEU A 166 -12.90 16.88 -12.03
CA LEU A 166 -13.25 17.97 -11.13
C LEU A 166 -12.77 17.71 -9.71
N ILE A 167 -13.08 16.53 -9.17
CA ILE A 167 -12.74 16.09 -7.82
C ILE A 167 -12.02 14.74 -7.89
N GLY A 168 -10.82 14.65 -7.31
CA GLY A 168 -10.02 13.42 -7.25
C GLY A 168 -8.53 13.71 -7.28
N ASN A 169 -7.73 12.75 -6.93
CA ASN A 169 -6.27 12.88 -6.94
C ASN A 169 -5.68 12.44 -8.29
N GLY A 170 -4.59 13.05 -8.70
CA GLY A 170 -3.81 12.56 -9.84
C GLY A 170 -3.20 11.18 -9.57
N GLY A 171 -3.10 10.36 -10.60
CA GLY A 171 -2.45 9.05 -10.54
C GLY A 171 -0.94 9.16 -10.35
N ARG A 172 -0.33 8.14 -9.77
CA ARG A 172 1.14 8.07 -9.61
C ARG A 172 1.80 7.74 -10.93
N GLY A 173 3.00 8.27 -11.18
CA GLY A 173 3.85 7.82 -12.28
C GLY A 173 4.45 6.45 -11.99
N GLY A 174 4.61 5.62 -13.02
CA GLY A 174 5.29 4.33 -12.97
C GLY A 174 6.81 4.48 -12.90
N THR A 175 7.50 3.49 -12.35
CA THR A 175 8.97 3.45 -12.35
C THR A 175 9.51 3.20 -13.75
N GLY A 176 10.63 3.80 -14.08
CA GLY A 176 11.36 3.53 -15.34
C GLY A 176 12.05 2.17 -15.31
N GLY A 177 12.15 1.51 -16.46
CA GLY A 177 13.02 0.36 -16.64
C GLY A 177 14.49 0.76 -16.49
N ALA A 178 15.39 -0.21 -16.43
CA ALA A 178 16.81 0.04 -16.16
C ALA A 178 17.38 1.16 -17.06
N GLY A 179 17.94 2.20 -16.43
CA GLY A 179 18.49 3.38 -17.12
C GLY A 179 17.45 4.37 -17.68
N ALA A 180 16.15 4.11 -17.56
CA ALA A 180 15.09 4.94 -18.11
C ALA A 180 14.43 5.83 -17.05
N ILE A 181 13.84 6.93 -17.51
CA ILE A 181 13.14 7.89 -16.63
C ILE A 181 11.87 7.31 -16.02
N GLY A 182 11.54 7.73 -14.79
CA GLY A 182 10.24 7.48 -14.19
C GLY A 182 9.12 8.29 -14.85
N GLY A 183 7.89 7.77 -14.83
CA GLY A 183 6.71 8.49 -15.32
C GLY A 183 6.38 9.69 -14.45
N SER A 184 5.81 10.76 -15.03
CA SER A 184 5.27 11.88 -14.25
C SER A 184 4.03 11.48 -13.48
N GLY A 185 3.78 12.12 -12.33
CA GLY A 185 2.47 12.05 -11.66
C GLY A 185 1.42 12.85 -12.43
N GLY A 186 0.18 12.42 -12.39
CA GLY A 186 -0.97 13.10 -12.96
C GLY A 186 -1.41 14.31 -12.14
N THR A 187 -2.13 15.24 -12.75
CA THR A 187 -2.70 16.42 -12.07
C THR A 187 -3.88 16.03 -11.19
N GLY A 188 -3.99 16.71 -10.02
CA GLY A 188 -5.20 16.61 -9.18
C GLY A 188 -6.42 17.25 -9.83
N GLY A 189 -7.59 16.99 -9.25
CA GLY A 189 -8.86 17.54 -9.71
C GLY A 189 -8.87 19.05 -9.74
N TRP A 190 -9.57 19.60 -10.76
CA TRP A 190 -9.60 21.05 -10.97
C TRP A 190 -10.10 21.80 -9.74
N LEU A 191 -11.16 21.32 -9.07
CA LEU A 191 -11.70 21.93 -7.86
C LEU A 191 -10.93 21.47 -6.62
N THR A 192 -10.78 20.14 -6.44
CA THR A 192 -10.08 19.59 -5.29
C THR A 192 -9.43 18.25 -5.62
N GLY A 193 -8.18 18.11 -5.16
CA GLY A 193 -7.40 16.90 -5.30
C GLY A 193 -5.91 17.19 -5.33
N ASN A 194 -5.14 16.23 -4.85
CA ASN A 194 -3.69 16.33 -4.81
C ASN A 194 -3.10 15.88 -6.14
N GLY A 195 -1.96 16.46 -6.51
CA GLY A 195 -1.15 15.96 -7.61
C GLY A 195 -0.59 14.56 -7.28
N GLY A 196 -0.49 13.69 -8.27
CA GLY A 196 0.11 12.37 -8.15
C GLY A 196 1.62 12.45 -7.98
N ALA A 197 2.23 11.52 -7.28
CA ALA A 197 3.68 11.45 -7.16
C ALA A 197 4.32 11.00 -8.48
N GLY A 198 5.50 11.52 -8.80
CA GLY A 198 6.33 11.04 -9.90
C GLY A 198 6.89 9.64 -9.61
N GLY A 199 7.10 8.84 -10.66
CA GLY A 199 7.73 7.52 -10.59
C GLY A 199 9.23 7.62 -10.42
N ALA A 200 9.85 6.61 -9.81
CA ALA A 200 11.31 6.56 -9.70
C ALA A 200 11.97 6.30 -11.05
N GLY A 201 13.17 6.84 -11.25
CA GLY A 201 14.03 6.48 -12.37
C GLY A 201 14.59 5.07 -12.22
N GLY A 202 14.81 4.41 -13.34
CA GLY A 202 15.37 3.05 -13.38
C GLY A 202 16.84 3.04 -13.02
N ALA A 203 17.23 2.18 -12.08
CA ALA A 203 18.65 1.94 -11.78
C ALA A 203 19.33 1.26 -12.98
N THR A 204 20.67 1.43 -13.12
CA THR A 204 21.46 0.74 -14.13
C THR A 204 22.74 0.17 -13.55
N SER A 205 23.11 -1.04 -13.98
CA SER A 205 24.39 -1.69 -13.67
C SER A 205 25.41 -1.58 -14.81
N VAL A 206 25.06 -0.93 -15.92
CA VAL A 206 25.95 -0.75 -17.07
C VAL A 206 27.07 0.22 -16.71
N ALA A 207 28.33 -0.20 -16.89
CA ALA A 207 29.49 0.60 -16.57
C ALA A 207 29.51 1.90 -17.40
N GLY A 208 29.74 3.01 -16.73
CA GLY A 208 29.80 4.35 -17.32
C GLY A 208 28.44 4.92 -17.74
N ALA A 209 27.35 4.17 -17.59
CA ALA A 209 26.02 4.67 -17.93
C ALA A 209 25.42 5.57 -16.83
N THR A 210 24.49 6.45 -17.25
CA THR A 210 23.68 7.26 -16.35
C THR A 210 22.37 6.57 -16.08
N ALA A 211 22.00 6.45 -14.80
CA ALA A 211 20.70 5.91 -14.40
C ALA A 211 19.56 6.86 -14.76
N GLY A 212 18.33 6.33 -14.82
CA GLY A 212 17.16 7.11 -15.17
C GLY A 212 16.85 8.21 -14.16
N ALA A 213 16.37 9.35 -14.64
CA ALA A 213 15.85 10.40 -13.77
C ALA A 213 14.49 10.03 -13.18
N GLY A 214 14.17 10.54 -12.00
CA GLY A 214 12.83 10.47 -11.44
C GLY A 214 11.81 11.30 -12.23
N GLY A 215 10.57 10.86 -12.28
CA GLY A 215 9.46 11.61 -12.89
C GLY A 215 9.04 12.82 -12.04
N ALA A 216 8.51 13.86 -12.66
CA ALA A 216 7.98 15.00 -11.95
C ALA A 216 6.69 14.64 -11.19
N GLY A 217 6.43 15.28 -10.04
CA GLY A 217 5.16 15.25 -9.36
C GLY A 217 4.09 16.04 -10.12
N GLY A 218 2.83 15.63 -10.02
CA GLY A 218 1.68 16.32 -10.61
C GLY A 218 1.28 17.57 -9.82
N ASN A 219 0.61 18.50 -10.48
CA ASN A 219 0.12 19.72 -9.85
C ASN A 219 -1.25 19.52 -9.21
N ALA A 220 -1.62 20.38 -8.23
CA ALA A 220 -2.98 20.57 -7.78
C ALA A 220 -3.47 21.93 -8.32
N PRO A 221 -4.59 22.00 -9.10
CA PRO A 221 -5.01 23.26 -9.74
C PRO A 221 -5.59 24.27 -8.76
N LEU A 222 -6.57 23.90 -7.92
CA LEU A 222 -7.31 24.85 -7.08
C LEU A 222 -7.15 24.58 -5.58
N LEU A 223 -7.61 23.37 -5.11
CA LEU A 223 -7.51 22.94 -3.74
C LEU A 223 -6.74 21.62 -3.68
N GLY A 224 -5.58 21.61 -3.05
CA GLY A 224 -4.79 20.39 -2.88
C GLY A 224 -3.29 20.66 -2.79
N TRP A 225 -2.57 19.59 -2.57
CA TRP A 225 -1.11 19.60 -2.46
C TRP A 225 -0.47 19.12 -3.76
N GLY A 226 0.70 19.69 -4.10
CA GLY A 226 1.51 19.19 -5.19
C GLY A 226 2.03 17.78 -4.91
N GLY A 227 2.14 16.96 -5.95
CA GLY A 227 2.73 15.63 -5.86
C GLY A 227 4.24 15.69 -5.68
N HIS A 228 4.81 14.74 -4.94
CA HIS A 228 6.28 14.64 -4.81
C HIS A 228 6.93 14.22 -6.12
N GLY A 229 8.13 14.69 -6.39
CA GLY A 229 9.00 14.20 -7.46
C GLY A 229 9.49 12.79 -7.16
N GLY A 230 9.69 11.98 -8.19
CA GLY A 230 10.26 10.64 -8.10
C GLY A 230 11.76 10.67 -7.81
N ALA A 231 12.29 9.67 -7.12
CA ALA A 231 13.73 9.54 -6.93
C ALA A 231 14.44 9.19 -8.24
N GLY A 232 15.68 9.66 -8.42
CA GLY A 232 16.58 9.22 -9.46
C GLY A 232 17.07 7.79 -9.24
N GLY A 233 17.36 7.07 -10.31
CA GLY A 233 17.88 5.69 -10.28
C GLY A 233 19.34 5.66 -9.81
N ALA A 234 19.74 4.58 -9.16
CA ALA A 234 21.14 4.34 -8.78
C ALA A 234 21.94 3.73 -9.92
N ALA A 235 23.25 4.07 -10.01
CA ALA A 235 24.21 3.53 -10.97
C ALA A 235 25.51 3.10 -10.27
N PRO A 236 25.63 1.87 -9.74
CA PRO A 236 26.80 1.40 -9.00
C PRO A 236 28.13 1.46 -9.77
N SER A 237 28.09 1.53 -11.10
CA SER A 237 29.26 1.62 -11.97
C SER A 237 29.18 2.80 -12.96
N GLY A 238 28.44 3.87 -12.58
CA GLY A 238 28.22 5.02 -13.45
C GLY A 238 27.60 6.19 -12.70
N THR A 239 26.92 7.08 -13.41
CA THR A 239 26.36 8.31 -12.84
C THR A 239 24.90 8.08 -12.39
N GLY A 240 24.57 8.50 -11.14
CA GLY A 240 23.21 8.43 -10.61
C GLY A 240 22.24 9.33 -11.38
N GLY A 241 20.98 8.91 -11.48
CA GLY A 241 19.91 9.68 -12.11
C GLY A 241 19.50 10.89 -11.28
N ALA A 242 19.07 11.97 -11.92
CA ALA A 242 18.51 13.12 -11.20
C ALA A 242 17.14 12.79 -10.56
N GLY A 243 16.83 13.41 -9.42
CA GLY A 243 15.49 13.40 -8.84
C GLY A 243 14.52 14.24 -9.67
N GLY A 244 13.25 13.84 -9.69
CA GLY A 244 12.17 14.58 -10.33
C GLY A 244 11.75 15.81 -9.52
N ASN A 245 11.21 16.82 -10.18
CA ASN A 245 10.71 18.02 -9.52
C ASN A 245 9.37 17.72 -8.82
N GLY A 246 9.13 18.40 -7.67
CA GLY A 246 7.82 18.40 -7.01
C GLY A 246 6.79 19.22 -7.81
N GLY A 247 5.53 18.83 -7.73
CA GLY A 247 4.41 19.53 -8.33
C GLY A 247 3.97 20.75 -7.52
N SER A 248 3.35 21.72 -8.20
CA SER A 248 2.81 22.92 -7.55
C SER A 248 1.52 22.62 -6.78
N ALA A 249 1.31 23.32 -5.68
CA ALA A 249 0.07 23.27 -4.91
C ALA A 249 -1.00 24.19 -5.49
N GLY A 250 -2.26 23.96 -5.09
CA GLY A 250 -3.43 24.71 -5.54
C GLY A 250 -3.44 26.16 -5.07
N SER A 251 -4.07 27.05 -5.89
CA SER A 251 -3.97 28.50 -5.78
C SER A 251 -5.10 29.18 -4.99
N LEU A 252 -6.20 28.49 -4.67
CA LEU A 252 -7.37 29.13 -4.06
C LEU A 252 -7.84 28.38 -2.80
N TRP A 253 -8.16 29.12 -1.74
CA TRP A 253 -8.85 28.67 -0.52
C TRP A 253 -8.17 27.62 0.35
N SER A 254 -6.91 27.26 0.18
CA SER A 254 -6.28 26.46 1.23
C SER A 254 -5.72 27.40 2.32
N LEU A 255 -6.12 27.17 3.58
CA LEU A 255 -5.49 27.75 4.76
C LEU A 255 -3.97 27.41 4.81
N GLY A 256 -3.52 26.41 4.01
CA GLY A 256 -2.15 26.03 3.83
C GLY A 256 -2.02 25.09 2.64
N SER A 257 -1.50 25.58 1.51
CA SER A 257 -1.13 24.75 0.36
C SER A 257 0.35 24.43 0.42
N VAL A 258 0.71 23.16 0.22
CA VAL A 258 2.08 22.71 0.24
C VAL A 258 2.46 22.21 -1.14
N GLY A 259 3.51 22.79 -1.73
CA GLY A 259 4.14 22.27 -2.94
C GLY A 259 4.76 20.90 -2.64
N GLY A 260 4.74 20.00 -3.61
CA GLY A 260 5.37 18.68 -3.47
C GLY A 260 6.89 18.81 -3.33
N ASP A 261 7.51 17.95 -2.53
CA ASP A 261 8.95 17.91 -2.41
C ASP A 261 9.59 17.37 -3.70
N GLY A 262 10.80 17.83 -3.99
CA GLY A 262 11.65 17.28 -5.05
C GLY A 262 12.15 15.89 -4.68
N GLY A 263 12.26 15.00 -5.66
CA GLY A 263 12.81 13.66 -5.48
C GLY A 263 14.32 13.69 -5.21
N ALA A 264 14.82 12.74 -4.43
CA ALA A 264 16.25 12.57 -4.22
C ALA A 264 16.95 12.14 -5.50
N GLY A 265 18.19 12.61 -5.68
CA GLY A 265 19.11 12.13 -6.72
C GLY A 265 19.59 10.71 -6.42
N GLY A 266 19.79 9.90 -7.45
CA GLY A 266 20.31 8.54 -7.32
C GLY A 266 21.80 8.51 -7.00
N GLY A 267 22.24 7.48 -6.29
CA GLY A 267 23.67 7.26 -6.02
C GLY A 267 24.43 6.88 -7.28
N GLY A 268 25.59 7.50 -7.49
CA GLY A 268 26.62 7.08 -8.44
C GLY A 268 27.61 6.15 -7.77
N GLY A 269 28.25 5.28 -8.53
CA GLY A 269 29.25 4.33 -8.05
C GLY A 269 30.64 4.64 -8.61
N THR A 270 31.45 3.57 -8.80
CA THR A 270 32.85 3.64 -9.20
C THR A 270 33.05 4.51 -10.44
N GLY A 271 33.79 5.62 -10.27
CA GLY A 271 34.05 6.59 -11.33
C GLY A 271 32.88 7.48 -11.73
N GLY A 272 31.75 7.40 -11.04
CA GLY A 272 30.53 8.13 -11.34
C GLY A 272 30.16 9.21 -10.32
N ALA A 273 29.41 10.20 -10.77
CA ALA A 273 28.86 11.25 -9.92
C ALA A 273 27.49 10.85 -9.39
N GLY A 274 27.10 11.34 -8.20
CA GLY A 274 25.74 11.29 -7.71
C GLY A 274 24.79 12.15 -8.55
N GLY A 275 23.55 11.72 -8.73
CA GLY A 275 22.52 12.47 -9.41
C GLY A 275 22.08 13.70 -8.61
N ALA A 276 21.67 14.78 -9.30
CA ALA A 276 21.13 15.95 -8.63
C ALA A 276 19.76 15.66 -8.00
N GLY A 277 19.42 16.30 -6.87
CA GLY A 277 18.08 16.31 -6.32
C GLY A 277 17.15 17.17 -7.17
N GLY A 278 15.87 16.79 -7.21
CA GLY A 278 14.82 17.55 -7.89
C GLY A 278 14.43 18.80 -7.09
N SER A 279 13.93 19.83 -7.76
CA SER A 279 13.41 21.03 -7.08
C SER A 279 12.08 20.76 -6.41
N GLY A 280 11.80 21.47 -5.29
CA GLY A 280 10.50 21.52 -4.66
C GLY A 280 9.49 22.28 -5.51
N GLY A 281 8.22 21.90 -5.43
CA GLY A 281 7.10 22.54 -6.09
C GLY A 281 6.67 23.84 -5.38
N GLN A 282 5.94 24.68 -6.09
CA GLN A 282 5.48 25.96 -5.55
C GLN A 282 4.26 25.75 -4.64
N GLY A 283 4.24 26.49 -3.52
CA GLY A 283 3.05 26.65 -2.69
C GLY A 283 2.30 27.94 -3.06
N GLN A 284 1.03 27.84 -3.40
CA GLN A 284 0.21 28.95 -3.87
C GLN A 284 -1.10 29.04 -3.06
N GLY A 285 -1.04 29.30 -1.76
CA GLY A 285 -2.23 29.45 -0.92
C GLY A 285 -2.75 30.89 -0.84
N LEU A 286 -4.07 31.07 -0.61
CA LEU A 286 -4.64 32.39 -0.39
C LEU A 286 -4.10 33.06 0.89
N LEU A 287 -3.98 32.32 1.98
CA LEU A 287 -3.44 32.80 3.26
C LEU A 287 -1.99 32.36 3.46
N PHE A 288 -1.73 31.08 3.31
CA PHE A 288 -0.41 30.49 3.50
C PHE A 288 -0.05 29.62 2.31
N GLY A 289 1.09 29.84 1.70
CA GLY A 289 1.66 28.97 0.68
C GLY A 289 3.03 28.48 1.14
N LEU A 290 3.19 27.17 1.29
CA LEU A 290 4.45 26.54 1.62
C LEU A 290 5.06 25.94 0.35
N GLY A 291 6.25 26.38 -0.04
CA GLY A 291 7.03 25.74 -1.08
C GLY A 291 7.50 24.36 -0.64
N GLY A 292 7.48 23.39 -1.53
CA GLY A 292 8.04 22.05 -1.28
C GLY A 292 9.56 22.11 -1.09
N HIS A 293 10.11 21.15 -0.36
CA HIS A 293 11.57 21.05 -0.18
C HIS A 293 12.25 20.57 -1.45
N GLY A 294 13.48 21.02 -1.68
CA GLY A 294 14.34 20.44 -2.70
C GLY A 294 14.76 19.01 -2.29
N GLY A 295 14.92 18.13 -3.26
CA GLY A 295 15.42 16.78 -3.05
C GLY A 295 16.90 16.77 -2.69
N ALA A 296 17.33 15.78 -1.91
CA ALA A 296 18.76 15.58 -1.63
C ALA A 296 19.51 15.18 -2.91
N GLY A 297 20.76 15.63 -3.07
CA GLY A 297 21.66 15.09 -4.08
C GLY A 297 22.11 13.68 -3.73
N GLY A 298 22.36 12.85 -4.73
CA GLY A 298 22.88 11.49 -4.56
C GLY A 298 24.38 11.49 -4.19
N SER A 299 24.84 10.47 -3.49
CA SER A 299 26.27 10.23 -3.27
C SER A 299 26.94 9.74 -4.56
N GLY A 300 28.21 10.04 -4.78
CA GLY A 300 29.01 9.56 -5.91
C GLY A 300 30.47 9.44 -5.54
N ASP A 301 31.20 8.59 -6.25
CA ASP A 301 32.62 8.34 -6.02
C ASP A 301 33.50 9.54 -6.47
N THR A 302 33.16 10.15 -7.59
CA THR A 302 33.89 11.34 -8.12
C THR A 302 33.34 12.64 -7.55
N SER A 303 32.01 12.74 -7.37
CA SER A 303 31.36 13.90 -6.75
C SER A 303 29.95 13.55 -6.31
N GLY A 304 29.50 14.13 -5.19
CA GLY A 304 28.08 14.08 -4.78
C GLY A 304 27.23 14.94 -5.72
N GLY A 305 26.01 14.53 -5.96
CA GLY A 305 25.03 15.34 -6.69
C GLY A 305 24.64 16.60 -5.92
N ASN A 306 24.33 17.68 -6.62
CA ASN A 306 23.81 18.89 -6.01
C ASN A 306 22.41 18.63 -5.41
N GLY A 307 22.12 19.24 -4.23
CA GLY A 307 20.77 19.28 -3.72
C GLY A 307 19.84 20.11 -4.62
N GLY A 308 18.57 19.74 -4.68
CA GLY A 308 17.54 20.48 -5.41
C GLY A 308 17.20 21.81 -4.74
N ALA A 309 16.79 22.79 -5.52
CA ALA A 309 16.29 24.06 -4.98
C ALA A 309 14.95 23.84 -4.25
N GLY A 310 14.72 24.57 -3.15
CA GLY A 310 13.42 24.63 -2.52
C GLY A 310 12.40 25.36 -3.40
N GLY A 311 11.15 24.96 -3.34
CA GLY A 311 10.04 25.61 -4.03
C GLY A 311 9.71 26.98 -3.44
N VAL A 312 9.17 27.87 -4.27
CA VAL A 312 8.72 29.20 -3.83
C VAL A 312 7.43 29.06 -3.03
N GLY A 313 7.41 29.67 -1.83
CA GLY A 313 6.18 29.85 -1.05
C GLY A 313 5.51 31.16 -1.47
N GLY A 314 4.28 31.07 -1.98
CA GLY A 314 3.48 32.22 -2.34
C GLY A 314 2.15 32.18 -1.59
N GLY A 315 1.89 33.16 -0.73
CA GLY A 315 0.60 33.34 -0.08
C GLY A 315 0.25 34.82 -0.09
N ARG A 316 -1.04 35.16 -0.21
CA ARG A 316 -1.44 36.57 -0.22
C ARG A 316 -1.15 37.27 1.11
N LEU A 317 -1.03 36.51 2.19
CA LEU A 317 -0.69 37.06 3.50
C LEU A 317 0.70 36.59 3.96
N PHE A 318 1.03 35.32 3.79
CA PHE A 318 2.33 34.75 4.18
C PHE A 318 2.76 33.66 3.21
N GLY A 319 3.98 33.72 2.70
CA GLY A 319 4.58 32.67 1.89
C GLY A 319 5.90 32.20 2.52
N LEU A 320 6.05 30.90 2.73
CA LEU A 320 7.32 30.31 3.17
C LEU A 320 7.91 29.47 2.04
N GLY A 321 9.14 29.78 1.65
CA GLY A 321 9.90 28.97 0.70
C GLY A 321 10.32 27.65 1.30
N GLY A 322 10.37 26.61 0.51
CA GLY A 322 10.92 25.31 0.90
C GLY A 322 12.44 25.37 1.06
N ASN A 323 13.00 24.47 1.87
CA ASN A 323 14.44 24.36 2.05
C ASN A 323 15.07 23.57 0.90
N GLY A 324 16.23 24.01 0.45
CA GLY A 324 17.13 23.17 -0.36
C GLY A 324 17.91 22.21 0.55
N ILE A 325 17.96 20.93 0.20
CA ILE A 325 18.60 19.88 1.01
C ILE A 325 19.84 19.34 0.28
N SER A 326 20.91 19.06 1.03
CA SER A 326 22.20 18.57 0.53
C SER A 326 22.60 17.21 1.12
N PRO A 327 23.33 16.34 0.35
CA PRO A 327 24.74 16.09 0.70
C PRO A 327 25.73 16.28 -0.46
N GLY A 328 25.58 17.12 -1.30
CA GLY A 328 26.57 17.70 -2.22
C GLY A 328 26.74 19.16 -1.89
N LYS A 329 26.85 20.03 -2.86
CA LYS A 329 26.66 21.46 -2.65
C LYS A 329 25.17 21.71 -2.41
N GLY A 330 24.80 22.35 -1.29
CA GLY A 330 23.43 22.61 -0.94
C GLY A 330 22.66 23.32 -2.05
N GLY A 331 21.43 22.87 -2.30
CA GLY A 331 20.50 23.58 -3.16
C GLY A 331 20.12 24.94 -2.57
N THR A 332 19.72 25.88 -3.40
CA THR A 332 19.22 27.18 -2.95
C THR A 332 17.85 27.02 -2.28
N GLY A 333 17.64 27.68 -1.13
CA GLY A 333 16.33 27.76 -0.51
C GLY A 333 15.34 28.48 -1.42
N GLY A 334 14.05 28.12 -1.31
CA GLY A 334 12.96 28.84 -1.98
C GLY A 334 12.77 30.24 -1.39
N THR A 335 12.22 31.15 -2.20
CA THR A 335 11.91 32.51 -1.74
C THR A 335 10.54 32.57 -1.06
N ALA A 336 10.42 33.38 -0.01
CA ALA A 336 9.15 33.77 0.57
C ALA A 336 8.57 34.96 -0.20
N GLY A 337 7.28 34.96 -0.49
CA GLY A 337 6.60 36.05 -1.15
C GLY A 337 5.59 36.73 -0.21
N PHE A 338 5.57 38.07 -0.23
CA PHE A 338 4.49 38.89 0.31
C PHE A 338 3.82 39.56 -0.89
N PHE A 339 2.49 39.54 -0.93
CA PHE A 339 1.71 40.27 -1.91
C PHE A 339 0.70 41.20 -1.23
#